data_a06e9c1ac3dfe44ae56cd103750f9dc5
#
_entry.id   a06e9c1ac3dfe44ae56cd103750f9dc5
#
_cell.length_a   1.000
_cell.length_b   1.000
_cell.length_c   1.000
_cell.angle_alpha   90.00
_cell.angle_beta   90.00
_cell.angle_gamma   90.00
#
_symmetry.space_group_name_H-M   'P 1'
#
loop_
_entity.id
_entity.type
_entity.pdbx_description
1 polymer ?
#
loop_
_entity_poly.entity_id
_entity_poly.type
_entity_poly.pdbx_seq_one_letter_code
_entity_poly.pdbx_strand_id
1 'polypeptide(L)'
;NTLHPHLWFKNSGDVFSRNIVMTKYKPISVRGWGREVDYNIFADSLAYLAARQLGGDAHSIVTTVKFINAAKGNFNVADDSEVVTKGGFRNFPMNNFGVLSSRLKRLAASPVMPVPLVAGHATDTKTMFWEGVTFKNLDTLEERSATGMDTERGVYVVSVDVLGSNQV
;
A
#
# COMPACT_ATOMS: atom_id res chain seq x y z
N ASN A 1 3.56 -6.68 0.14
CA ASN A 1 2.40 -5.84 0.45
C ASN A 1 2.73 -4.40 0.10
N THR A 2 1.92 -3.81 -0.75
CA THR A 2 2.06 -2.42 -1.14
C THR A 2 1.08 -1.62 -0.31
N LEU A 3 1.60 -0.82 0.61
CA LEU A 3 0.78 0.12 1.36
C LEU A 3 0.63 1.40 0.52
N HIS A 4 -0.59 1.78 0.21
CA HIS A 4 -0.85 2.95 -0.61
C HIS A 4 -0.78 4.23 0.23
N PRO A 5 0.14 5.15 -0.07
CA PRO A 5 0.40 6.31 0.79
C PRO A 5 -0.75 7.32 0.86
N HIS A 6 -1.67 7.33 -0.08
CA HIS A 6 -2.80 8.26 -0.06
C HIS A 6 -3.85 7.96 1.02
N LEU A 7 -3.81 6.77 1.61
CA LEU A 7 -4.63 6.44 2.79
C LEU A 7 -3.98 6.88 4.11
N TRP A 8 -2.76 7.37 4.07
CA TRP A 8 -1.95 7.65 5.24
C TRP A 8 -1.89 9.15 5.49
N PHE A 9 -2.55 9.58 6.53
CA PHE A 9 -2.51 10.97 6.98
C PHE A 9 -2.27 11.02 8.48
N LYS A 10 -1.78 12.15 8.94
CA LYS A 10 -1.51 12.37 10.34
C LYS A 10 -2.80 12.19 11.15
N ASN A 11 -2.70 11.46 12.26
CA ASN A 11 -3.82 11.11 13.13
C ASN A 11 -4.91 10.24 12.46
N SER A 12 -4.59 9.49 11.43
CA SER A 12 -5.50 8.45 10.93
C SER A 12 -5.79 7.43 12.03
N GLY A 13 -6.96 6.80 11.98
CA GLY A 13 -7.33 5.77 12.95
C GLY A 13 -6.70 4.40 12.68
N ASP A 14 -5.78 4.30 11.71
CA ASP A 14 -5.23 3.05 11.25
C ASP A 14 -4.39 2.36 12.32
N VAL A 15 -4.47 1.04 12.33
CA VAL A 15 -3.61 0.16 13.14
C VAL A 15 -2.78 -0.70 12.21
N PHE A 16 -1.47 -0.58 12.34
CA PHE A 16 -0.53 -1.42 11.62
C PHE A 16 0.46 -2.01 12.61
N SER A 17 0.08 -3.12 13.21
CA SER A 17 0.88 -3.79 14.22
C SER A 17 0.94 -5.31 14.01
N ARG A 18 2.01 -5.93 14.50
CA ARG A 18 2.26 -7.39 14.46
C ARG A 18 2.28 -7.97 13.05
N ASN A 19 2.76 -7.20 12.09
CA ASN A 19 2.93 -7.66 10.71
C ASN A 19 4.37 -8.11 10.46
N ILE A 20 4.53 -9.01 9.49
CA ILE A 20 5.84 -9.32 8.91
C ILE A 20 6.02 -8.44 7.68
N VAL A 21 7.02 -7.57 7.74
CA VAL A 21 7.33 -6.57 6.70
C VAL A 21 8.57 -7.03 5.94
N MET A 22 8.36 -7.50 4.72
CA MET A 22 9.44 -8.06 3.89
C MET A 22 10.19 -7.01 3.08
N THR A 23 9.59 -5.83 2.88
CA THR A 23 10.17 -4.75 2.08
C THR A 23 9.87 -3.41 2.73
N LYS A 24 10.57 -2.35 2.32
CA LYS A 24 10.25 -0.98 2.75
C LYS A 24 8.79 -0.66 2.51
N TYR A 25 8.22 0.14 3.40
CA TYR A 25 6.97 0.81 3.07
C TYR A 25 7.14 1.57 1.75
N LYS A 26 6.14 1.56 0.90
CA LYS A 26 6.09 2.51 -0.21
C LYS A 26 6.22 3.91 0.35
N PRO A 27 6.73 4.89 -0.42
CA PRO A 27 7.05 6.20 0.14
C PRO A 27 5.88 6.79 0.92
N ILE A 28 5.94 6.66 2.23
CA ILE A 28 5.04 7.33 3.16
C ILE A 28 5.81 8.54 3.64
N SER A 29 5.37 9.73 3.27
CA SER A 29 6.02 10.97 3.69
C SER A 29 5.38 11.58 4.95
N VAL A 30 4.33 10.93 5.48
CA VAL A 30 3.59 11.42 6.64
C VAL A 30 4.19 10.88 7.92
N ARG A 31 4.74 11.75 8.75
CA ARG A 31 5.18 11.40 10.11
C ARG A 31 3.98 11.20 11.03
N GLY A 32 4.06 10.18 11.88
CA GLY A 32 3.03 9.91 12.88
C GLY A 32 1.69 9.51 12.24
N TRP A 33 1.74 8.77 11.14
CA TRP A 33 0.55 8.16 10.56
C TRP A 33 0.03 7.02 11.44
N GLY A 34 -1.26 6.79 11.39
CA GLY A 34 -1.91 5.73 12.15
C GLY A 34 -2.02 6.02 13.65
N ARG A 35 -2.89 5.26 14.29
CA ARG A 35 -3.08 5.25 15.74
C ARG A 35 -2.05 4.36 16.45
N GLU A 36 -1.73 3.22 15.85
CA GLU A 36 -0.76 2.25 16.33
C GLU A 36 0.04 1.70 15.15
N VAL A 37 1.31 2.06 15.06
CA VAL A 37 2.25 1.57 14.06
C VAL A 37 3.45 1.05 14.82
N ASP A 38 3.41 -0.23 15.25
CA ASP A 38 4.43 -0.78 16.13
C ASP A 38 4.37 -2.33 16.19
N TYR A 39 5.36 -2.92 16.89
CA TYR A 39 5.46 -4.38 17.09
C TYR A 39 5.52 -5.17 15.79
N ASN A 40 6.02 -4.56 14.71
CA ASN A 40 6.20 -5.23 13.44
C ASN A 40 7.55 -5.94 13.38
N ILE A 41 7.66 -6.89 12.49
CA ILE A 41 8.86 -7.69 12.26
C ILE A 41 9.39 -7.36 10.87
N PHE A 42 10.57 -6.78 10.79
CA PHE A 42 11.21 -6.41 9.54
C PHE A 42 12.22 -7.47 9.12
N ALA A 43 12.16 -7.88 7.87
CA ALA A 43 13.17 -8.76 7.27
C ALA A 43 14.43 -8.00 6.84
N ASP A 44 14.35 -6.67 6.73
CA ASP A 44 15.39 -5.78 6.24
C ASP A 44 15.62 -4.61 7.20
N SER A 45 16.89 -4.39 7.57
CA SER A 45 17.25 -3.33 8.52
C SER A 45 17.08 -1.92 7.95
N LEU A 46 17.30 -1.72 6.65
CA LEU A 46 17.09 -0.41 6.03
C LEU A 46 15.60 -0.07 5.94
N ALA A 47 14.76 -1.09 5.73
CA ALA A 47 13.30 -0.94 5.79
C ALA A 47 12.86 -0.51 7.19
N TYR A 48 13.40 -1.14 8.23
CA TYR A 48 13.16 -0.77 9.63
C TYR A 48 13.59 0.66 9.94
N LEU A 49 14.81 1.04 9.57
CA LEU A 49 15.32 2.38 9.81
C LEU A 49 14.46 3.45 9.11
N ALA A 50 14.04 3.18 7.88
CA ALA A 50 13.15 4.07 7.16
C ALA A 50 11.77 4.20 7.85
N ALA A 51 11.22 3.11 8.38
CA ALA A 51 9.96 3.11 9.14
C ALA A 51 10.10 3.91 10.44
N ARG A 52 11.19 3.73 11.17
CA ARG A 52 11.49 4.49 12.39
C ARG A 52 11.53 6.01 12.18
N GLN A 53 12.01 6.45 11.04
CA GLN A 53 12.04 7.88 10.71
C GLN A 53 10.64 8.49 10.58
N LEU A 54 9.63 7.67 10.34
CA LEU A 54 8.23 8.10 10.29
C LEU A 54 7.58 8.25 11.68
N GLY A 55 8.29 7.87 12.76
CA GLY A 55 7.85 8.04 14.14
C GLY A 55 7.10 6.84 14.74
N GLY A 56 6.94 5.76 13.99
CA GLY A 56 6.40 4.49 14.47
C GLY A 56 7.46 3.44 14.77
N ASP A 57 7.03 2.19 14.92
CA ASP A 57 7.88 0.99 15.00
C ASP A 57 8.92 1.00 16.14
N ALA A 58 8.55 1.62 17.29
CA ALA A 58 9.46 1.76 18.44
C ALA A 58 9.88 0.41 19.03
N HIS A 59 8.96 -0.55 19.09
CA HIS A 59 9.15 -1.88 19.63
C HIS A 59 9.18 -2.96 18.55
N SER A 60 9.27 -2.55 17.30
CA SER A 60 9.44 -3.46 16.16
C SER A 60 10.85 -4.02 16.12
N ILE A 61 11.02 -5.20 15.57
CA ILE A 61 12.30 -5.90 15.53
C ILE A 61 12.76 -6.16 14.10
N VAL A 62 14.08 -6.35 13.95
CA VAL A 62 14.67 -6.84 12.69
C VAL A 62 15.13 -8.27 12.92
N THR A 63 14.67 -9.19 12.08
CA THR A 63 15.14 -10.58 12.13
C THR A 63 14.97 -11.28 10.78
N THR A 64 15.65 -12.43 10.63
CA THR A 64 15.49 -13.26 9.43
C THR A 64 14.11 -13.90 9.44
N VAL A 65 13.35 -13.67 8.37
CA VAL A 65 12.03 -14.27 8.17
C VAL A 65 12.14 -15.41 7.16
N LYS A 66 11.80 -16.62 7.60
CA LYS A 66 11.72 -17.81 6.74
C LYS A 66 10.33 -18.41 6.85
N PHE A 67 9.58 -18.34 5.77
CA PHE A 67 8.30 -19.02 5.64
C PHE A 67 8.51 -20.50 5.31
N ILE A 68 7.63 -21.37 5.78
CA ILE A 68 7.73 -22.83 5.57
C ILE A 68 7.69 -23.16 4.07
N ASN A 69 6.75 -22.57 3.32
CA ASN A 69 6.69 -22.76 1.87
C ASN A 69 5.89 -21.63 1.19
N ALA A 70 6.48 -20.44 1.10
CA ALA A 70 5.84 -19.28 0.50
C ALA A 70 5.42 -19.50 -0.97
N ALA A 71 6.21 -20.30 -1.72
CA ALA A 71 5.91 -20.61 -3.12
C ALA A 71 4.59 -21.39 -3.30
N LYS A 72 4.19 -22.15 -2.27
CA LYS A 72 2.90 -22.86 -2.23
C LYS A 72 1.84 -22.15 -1.37
N GLY A 73 2.06 -20.88 -1.03
CA GLY A 73 1.13 -20.10 -0.21
C GLY A 73 1.16 -20.43 1.29
N ASN A 74 2.12 -21.22 1.76
CA ASN A 74 2.29 -21.47 3.17
C ASN A 74 3.26 -20.45 3.78
N PHE A 75 2.70 -19.41 4.37
CA PHE A 75 3.41 -18.33 5.04
C PHE A 75 3.57 -18.53 6.55
N ASN A 76 3.30 -19.73 7.05
CA ASN A 76 3.64 -20.06 8.43
C ASN A 76 5.16 -19.98 8.65
N VAL A 77 5.56 -19.64 9.86
CA VAL A 77 6.94 -19.63 10.32
C VAL A 77 7.15 -20.73 11.36
N ALA A 78 8.37 -21.19 11.54
CA ALA A 78 8.69 -22.18 12.56
C ALA A 78 8.45 -21.59 13.96
N ASP A 79 7.92 -22.41 14.89
CA ASP A 79 7.53 -21.96 16.23
C ASP A 79 8.73 -21.53 17.09
N ASP A 80 9.92 -22.04 16.79
CA ASP A 80 11.19 -21.69 17.42
C ASP A 80 11.91 -20.50 16.77
N SER A 81 11.35 -19.95 15.69
CA SER A 81 11.92 -18.81 15.01
C SER A 81 11.89 -17.54 15.86
N GLU A 82 12.82 -16.62 15.61
CA GLU A 82 12.82 -15.31 16.28
C GLU A 82 11.58 -14.48 15.95
N VAL A 83 10.95 -14.74 14.82
CA VAL A 83 9.66 -14.14 14.44
C VAL A 83 8.58 -14.43 15.48
N VAL A 84 8.58 -15.67 16.01
CA VAL A 84 7.66 -16.10 17.07
C VAL A 84 8.19 -15.73 18.44
N THR A 85 9.42 -16.13 18.77
CA THR A 85 9.96 -16.04 20.12
C THR A 85 10.29 -14.63 20.58
N LYS A 86 10.75 -13.78 19.65
CA LYS A 86 11.07 -12.36 19.93
C LYS A 86 10.01 -11.40 19.38
N GLY A 87 9.48 -11.69 18.19
CA GLY A 87 8.50 -10.83 17.54
C GLY A 87 7.08 -11.02 18.04
N GLY A 88 6.80 -12.10 18.77
CA GLY A 88 5.46 -12.40 19.27
C GLY A 88 4.44 -12.74 18.19
N PHE A 89 4.90 -13.03 16.97
CA PHE A 89 4.05 -13.43 15.87
C PHE A 89 3.42 -14.81 16.20
N ARG A 90 2.18 -15.00 15.79
CA ARG A 90 1.51 -16.29 15.93
C ARG A 90 1.02 -16.75 14.58
N ASN A 91 1.36 -17.99 14.22
CA ASN A 91 0.77 -18.64 13.06
C ASN A 91 -0.75 -18.68 13.20
N PHE A 92 -1.46 -18.45 12.11
CA PHE A 92 -2.92 -18.53 12.05
C PHE A 92 -3.34 -19.40 10.86
N PRO A 93 -4.56 -19.97 10.86
CA PRO A 93 -5.02 -20.85 9.78
C PRO A 93 -5.20 -20.08 8.48
N MET A 94 -4.18 -20.08 7.63
CA MET A 94 -4.18 -19.31 6.35
C MET A 94 -5.06 -19.94 5.27
N ASN A 95 -5.64 -21.11 5.52
CA ASN A 95 -6.58 -21.79 4.63
C ASN A 95 -8.06 -21.61 5.04
N ASN A 96 -8.31 -20.94 6.17
CA ASN A 96 -9.66 -20.76 6.73
C ASN A 96 -10.24 -19.35 6.47
N PHE A 97 -9.74 -18.65 5.47
CA PHE A 97 -10.26 -17.34 5.10
C PHE A 97 -10.73 -17.31 3.65
N GLY A 98 -11.44 -16.27 3.30
CA GLY A 98 -12.02 -16.08 1.97
C GLY A 98 -13.31 -16.88 1.81
N VAL A 99 -13.55 -17.34 0.59
CA VAL A 99 -14.79 -18.07 0.25
C VAL A 99 -14.71 -19.51 0.76
N LEU A 100 -15.52 -19.85 1.75
CA LEU A 100 -15.53 -21.18 2.38
C LEU A 100 -16.45 -22.18 1.65
N SER A 101 -17.53 -21.72 1.02
CA SER A 101 -18.42 -22.57 0.24
C SER A 101 -17.71 -23.24 -0.93
N SER A 102 -17.70 -24.58 -1.00
CA SER A 102 -17.03 -25.33 -2.06
C SER A 102 -17.49 -24.95 -3.47
N ARG A 103 -18.78 -24.61 -3.61
CA ARG A 103 -19.35 -24.14 -4.87
C ARG A 103 -18.79 -22.79 -5.27
N LEU A 104 -18.77 -21.85 -4.35
CA LEU A 104 -18.26 -20.48 -4.59
C LEU A 104 -16.74 -20.46 -4.70
N LYS A 105 -16.05 -21.32 -3.96
CA LYS A 105 -14.59 -21.44 -4.02
C LYS A 105 -14.10 -21.85 -5.41
N ARG A 106 -14.85 -22.71 -6.11
CA ARG A 106 -14.52 -23.07 -7.50
C ARG A 106 -14.67 -21.86 -8.45
N LEU A 107 -15.65 -21.01 -8.22
CA LEU A 107 -15.84 -19.80 -9.02
C LEU A 107 -14.76 -18.73 -8.71
N ALA A 108 -14.29 -18.67 -7.47
CA ALA A 108 -13.28 -17.73 -7.03
C ALA A 108 -11.85 -18.17 -7.35
N ALA A 109 -11.60 -19.47 -7.61
CA ALA A 109 -10.25 -20.00 -7.83
C ALA A 109 -9.58 -19.44 -9.11
N SER A 110 -10.39 -19.08 -10.10
CA SER A 110 -9.91 -18.47 -11.33
C SER A 110 -10.93 -17.41 -11.76
N PRO A 111 -11.02 -16.28 -11.04
CA PRO A 111 -11.93 -15.24 -11.45
C PRO A 111 -11.54 -14.79 -12.85
N VAL A 112 -12.47 -14.93 -13.79
CA VAL A 112 -12.35 -14.20 -15.06
C VAL A 112 -12.51 -12.74 -14.67
N MET A 113 -11.38 -12.05 -14.60
CA MET A 113 -11.41 -10.60 -14.43
C MET A 113 -12.19 -10.05 -15.61
N PRO A 114 -13.32 -9.37 -15.40
CA PRO A 114 -13.95 -8.69 -16.51
C PRO A 114 -12.87 -7.82 -17.14
N VAL A 115 -12.73 -7.94 -18.46
CA VAL A 115 -11.97 -6.93 -19.21
C VAL A 115 -12.52 -5.61 -18.69
N PRO A 116 -11.66 -4.72 -18.16
CA PRO A 116 -12.14 -3.46 -17.62
C PRO A 116 -13.07 -2.88 -18.67
N LEU A 117 -14.32 -2.60 -18.33
CA LEU A 117 -15.29 -1.93 -19.21
C LEU A 117 -14.76 -0.55 -19.64
N VAL A 118 -13.78 -0.10 -18.92
CA VAL A 118 -12.78 0.87 -19.31
C VAL A 118 -11.53 0.06 -19.67
N ALA A 119 -11.52 -0.63 -20.79
CA ALA A 119 -10.30 -0.76 -21.55
C ALA A 119 -9.80 0.66 -21.61
N GLY A 120 -8.67 0.92 -20.92
CA GLY A 120 -8.17 2.28 -20.87
C GLY A 120 -8.28 2.80 -22.28
N HIS A 121 -9.20 3.69 -22.48
CA HIS A 121 -9.06 4.51 -23.62
C HIS A 121 -7.63 4.99 -23.44
N ALA A 122 -6.72 4.54 -24.30
CA ALA A 122 -5.58 5.33 -24.63
C ALA A 122 -6.21 6.59 -25.22
N THR A 123 -6.87 7.32 -24.36
CA THR A 123 -7.35 8.64 -24.64
C THR A 123 -6.06 9.39 -24.82
N ASP A 124 -5.87 9.83 -26.01
CA ASP A 124 -5.07 10.98 -26.29
C ASP A 124 -5.38 11.99 -25.18
N THR A 125 -4.58 11.95 -24.13
CA THR A 125 -4.87 12.64 -22.87
C THR A 125 -4.65 14.11 -23.20
N LYS A 126 -5.70 14.76 -23.69
CA LYS A 126 -5.65 16.18 -24.02
C LYS A 126 -5.39 16.94 -22.73
N THR A 127 -4.13 17.26 -22.52
CA THR A 127 -3.75 18.24 -21.54
C THR A 127 -4.19 19.62 -22.05
N MET A 128 -4.76 20.40 -21.17
CA MET A 128 -5.11 21.79 -21.42
C MET A 128 -4.21 22.68 -20.59
N PHE A 129 -3.75 23.75 -21.19
CA PHE A 129 -2.94 24.77 -20.52
C PHE A 129 -3.75 26.07 -20.39
N TRP A 130 -3.82 26.58 -19.17
CA TRP A 130 -4.49 27.83 -18.89
C TRP A 130 -3.80 28.57 -17.71
N GLU A 131 -3.43 29.81 -17.91
CA GLU A 131 -2.81 30.67 -16.90
C GLU A 131 -1.66 30.05 -16.11
N GLY A 132 -0.73 29.33 -16.78
CA GLY A 132 0.40 28.68 -16.12
C GLY A 132 0.09 27.34 -15.48
N VAL A 133 -1.12 26.85 -15.65
CA VAL A 133 -1.53 25.54 -15.13
C VAL A 133 -1.79 24.57 -16.28
N THR A 134 -1.13 23.42 -16.23
CA THR A 134 -1.44 22.29 -17.11
C THR A 134 -2.36 21.34 -16.37
N PHE A 135 -3.49 21.02 -16.96
CA PHE A 135 -4.49 20.13 -16.39
C PHE A 135 -5.06 19.18 -17.43
N LYS A 136 -5.65 18.08 -16.97
CA LYS A 136 -6.34 17.08 -17.78
C LYS A 136 -7.54 16.52 -17.03
N ASN A 137 -8.41 15.81 -17.74
CA ASN A 137 -9.44 15.00 -17.08
C ASN A 137 -8.80 13.82 -16.34
N LEU A 138 -9.47 13.32 -15.31
CA LEU A 138 -9.15 12.05 -14.67
C LEU A 138 -9.67 10.91 -15.55
N ASP A 139 -8.76 10.24 -16.25
CA ASP A 139 -9.13 9.27 -17.27
C ASP A 139 -8.89 7.83 -16.85
N THR A 140 -8.10 7.60 -15.78
CA THR A 140 -7.74 6.26 -15.36
C THR A 140 -8.17 5.94 -13.92
N LEU A 141 -8.47 4.67 -13.67
CA LEU A 141 -8.76 4.17 -12.33
C LEU A 141 -7.57 4.41 -11.37
N GLU A 142 -6.36 4.35 -11.90
CA GLU A 142 -5.13 4.57 -11.14
C GLU A 142 -5.03 6.03 -10.68
N GLU A 143 -5.34 6.98 -11.55
CA GLU A 143 -5.37 8.40 -11.20
C GLU A 143 -6.48 8.72 -10.20
N ARG A 144 -7.65 8.12 -10.36
CA ARG A 144 -8.75 8.23 -9.37
C ARG A 144 -8.32 7.72 -8.00
N SER A 145 -7.72 6.55 -7.97
CA SER A 145 -7.22 5.96 -6.73
C SER A 145 -6.13 6.81 -6.08
N ALA A 146 -5.25 7.41 -6.89
CA ALA A 146 -4.19 8.28 -6.39
C ALA A 146 -4.70 9.62 -5.85
N THR A 147 -5.81 10.13 -6.38
CA THR A 147 -6.41 11.41 -5.96
C THR A 147 -7.51 11.26 -4.92
N GLY A 148 -7.94 10.03 -4.62
CA GLY A 148 -9.05 9.77 -3.71
C GLY A 148 -10.43 10.18 -4.25
N MET A 149 -10.56 10.37 -5.54
CA MET A 149 -11.83 10.74 -6.17
C MET A 149 -12.75 9.53 -6.27
N ASP A 150 -14.00 9.69 -5.90
CA ASP A 150 -15.04 8.65 -5.95
C ASP A 150 -15.69 8.52 -7.33
N THR A 151 -15.51 9.50 -8.21
CA THR A 151 -16.09 9.54 -9.55
C THR A 151 -15.02 9.73 -10.63
N GLU A 152 -15.39 9.42 -11.89
CA GLU A 152 -14.55 9.69 -13.08
C GLU A 152 -14.65 11.14 -13.57
N ARG A 153 -15.37 11.97 -12.83
CA ARG A 153 -15.54 13.38 -13.17
C ARG A 153 -14.63 14.22 -12.29
N GLY A 154 -13.58 14.74 -12.87
CA GLY A 154 -12.66 15.61 -12.17
C GLY A 154 -11.56 16.10 -13.08
N VAL A 155 -10.90 17.14 -12.64
CA VAL A 155 -9.76 17.74 -13.33
C VAL A 155 -8.52 17.48 -12.47
N TYR A 156 -7.49 16.91 -13.10
CA TYR A 156 -6.21 16.67 -12.50
C TYR A 156 -5.22 17.75 -12.90
N VAL A 157 -4.61 18.41 -11.93
CA VAL A 157 -3.53 19.37 -12.17
C VAL A 157 -2.24 18.60 -12.39
N VAL A 158 -1.71 18.67 -13.59
CA VAL A 158 -0.47 17.97 -14.00
C VAL A 158 0.76 18.75 -13.55
N SER A 159 0.76 20.07 -13.80
CA SER A 159 1.84 20.96 -13.39
C SER A 159 1.34 22.39 -13.22
N VAL A 160 2.04 23.12 -12.40
CA VAL A 160 1.86 24.58 -12.26
C VAL A 160 3.20 25.22 -12.57
N ASP A 161 3.23 26.05 -13.60
CA ASP A 161 4.40 26.87 -13.89
C ASP A 161 4.41 28.02 -12.88
N VAL A 162 5.32 27.96 -11.94
CA VAL A 162 5.60 29.09 -11.07
C VAL A 162 6.25 30.16 -11.95
N LEU A 163 5.44 31.08 -12.45
CA LEU A 163 5.96 32.25 -13.11
C LEU A 163 6.97 32.90 -12.16
N GLY A 164 8.23 32.88 -12.57
CA GLY A 164 9.29 33.47 -11.79
C GLY A 164 8.89 34.85 -11.34
N SER A 165 9.00 35.12 -10.05
CA SER A 165 8.93 36.44 -9.49
C SER A 165 9.99 37.30 -10.17
N ASN A 166 9.62 37.98 -11.24
CA ASN A 166 10.44 39.09 -11.73
C ASN A 166 10.49 40.12 -10.60
N GLN A 167 11.64 40.21 -9.99
CA GLN A 167 11.98 41.33 -9.14
C GLN A 167 11.88 42.59 -9.99
N VAL A 168 11.07 43.51 -9.54
CA VAL A 168 11.16 44.93 -9.88
C VAL A 168 11.99 45.59 -8.80
#